data_c403f83f9312e1a26ad8ee3e7760d4ee
#
_entry.id   c403f83f9312e1a26ad8ee3e7760d4ee
#
_cell.length_a   1.000
_cell.length_b   1.000
_cell.length_c   1.000
_cell.angle_alpha   90.00
_cell.angle_beta   90.00
_cell.angle_gamma   90.00
#
_symmetry.space_group_name_H-M   'P 1'
#
loop_
_entity.id
_entity.type
_entity.pdbx_description
1 polymer ?
#
loop_
_entity_poly.entity_id
_entity_poly.type
_entity_poly.pdbx_seq_one_letter_code
_entity_poly.pdbx_strand_id
1 'polypeptide(L)'
;MSLKFYWVGNNTTGNFGDVLTPKLLDYFGIKYDFTRGSDYNAICIGSIARHAKKDTIVLGSGFMSIKNPCETKADWRFVRGPRSKAKLESHGGKTSEVVGDPALLLPMFCDESKKKYDVGIIPHVSQYNWAKEQFPDYHVINLKTKNALAKAKEITECRSIISSSLHGIIAAHAYNIPAAYVEFELGIKGDGTKFQDHYESIGLKAEKSTVEDPKFTTGSFDMEKIADFFRDL
;
A
#
# COMPACT_ATOMS: atom_id res chain seq x y z
N MET A 1 11.63 -24.69 0.88
CA MET A 1 10.16 -24.70 0.77
C MET A 1 9.79 -23.72 -0.32
N SER A 2 8.78 -24.02 -1.17
CA SER A 2 8.25 -23.04 -2.12
C SER A 2 7.51 -21.95 -1.35
N LEU A 3 7.73 -20.68 -1.74
CA LEU A 3 7.00 -19.54 -1.16
C LEU A 3 5.59 -19.50 -1.75
N LYS A 4 4.59 -19.56 -0.89
CA LYS A 4 3.18 -19.45 -1.26
C LYS A 4 2.61 -18.15 -0.72
N PHE A 5 2.45 -17.17 -1.58
CA PHE A 5 1.94 -15.86 -1.20
C PHE A 5 0.42 -15.80 -1.21
N TYR A 6 -0.10 -15.08 -0.22
CA TYR A 6 -1.49 -14.65 -0.17
C TYR A 6 -1.58 -13.12 -0.33
N TRP A 7 -2.50 -12.68 -1.17
CA TRP A 7 -2.96 -11.29 -1.22
C TRP A 7 -4.47 -11.23 -1.48
N VAL A 8 -5.11 -10.14 -1.06
CA VAL A 8 -6.54 -9.93 -1.27
C VAL A 8 -6.75 -9.50 -2.71
N GLY A 9 -7.28 -10.36 -3.52
CA GLY A 9 -7.59 -10.04 -4.90
C GLY A 9 -8.18 -11.26 -5.59
N ASN A 10 -9.21 -11.06 -6.36
CA ASN A 10 -9.69 -12.11 -7.24
C ASN A 10 -9.21 -11.81 -8.66
N ASN A 11 -9.01 -12.88 -9.45
CA ASN A 11 -8.58 -12.76 -10.85
C ASN A 11 -9.59 -12.00 -11.72
N THR A 12 -10.77 -11.67 -11.21
CA THR A 12 -11.83 -11.02 -11.99
C THR A 12 -11.80 -9.50 -11.91
N THR A 13 -11.48 -8.91 -10.77
CA THR A 13 -11.61 -7.46 -10.60
C THR A 13 -10.36 -6.73 -10.15
N GLY A 14 -9.41 -7.40 -9.50
CA GLY A 14 -8.14 -6.81 -9.03
C GLY A 14 -8.29 -5.53 -8.19
N ASN A 15 -7.32 -5.29 -7.33
CA ASN A 15 -7.12 -4.00 -6.67
C ASN A 15 -5.65 -3.64 -6.83
N PHE A 16 -5.34 -2.42 -7.17
CA PHE A 16 -3.99 -1.95 -7.47
C PHE A 16 -2.94 -2.41 -6.45
N GLY A 17 -3.16 -2.15 -5.15
CA GLY A 17 -2.22 -2.56 -4.11
C GLY A 17 -2.03 -4.09 -4.05
N ASP A 18 -3.12 -4.84 -4.15
CA ASP A 18 -3.06 -6.31 -4.05
C ASP A 18 -2.32 -6.94 -5.23
N VAL A 19 -2.52 -6.41 -6.46
CA VAL A 19 -1.90 -6.95 -7.68
C VAL A 19 -0.48 -6.41 -7.95
N LEU A 20 0.05 -5.57 -7.06
CA LEU A 20 1.47 -5.17 -7.07
C LEU A 20 2.38 -6.28 -6.55
N THR A 21 1.94 -7.08 -5.58
CA THR A 21 2.76 -8.14 -4.99
C THR A 21 3.44 -9.03 -6.04
N PRO A 22 2.72 -9.65 -7.02
CA PRO A 22 3.39 -10.45 -8.05
C PRO A 22 4.41 -9.66 -8.89
N LYS A 23 4.16 -8.38 -9.17
CA LYS A 23 5.09 -7.55 -9.96
C LYS A 23 6.38 -7.25 -9.23
N LEU A 24 6.29 -7.03 -7.93
CA LEU A 24 7.43 -6.86 -7.06
C LEU A 24 8.26 -8.16 -6.97
N LEU A 25 7.61 -9.29 -6.75
CA LEU A 25 8.28 -10.60 -6.67
C LEU A 25 8.97 -10.97 -7.98
N ASP A 26 8.30 -10.75 -9.12
CA ASP A 26 8.86 -10.94 -10.47
C ASP A 26 10.13 -10.09 -10.67
N TYR A 27 10.12 -8.83 -10.24
CA TYR A 27 11.27 -7.92 -10.36
C TYR A 27 12.50 -8.42 -9.59
N PHE A 28 12.31 -8.95 -8.38
CA PHE A 28 13.40 -9.52 -7.59
C PHE A 28 13.75 -10.98 -7.96
N GLY A 29 13.10 -11.56 -8.97
CA GLY A 29 13.34 -12.94 -9.41
C GLY A 29 12.92 -14.01 -8.40
N ILE A 30 12.04 -13.65 -7.46
CA ILE A 30 11.55 -14.55 -6.41
C ILE A 30 10.55 -15.51 -7.01
N LYS A 31 10.80 -16.83 -6.86
CA LYS A 31 9.86 -17.88 -7.28
C LYS A 31 8.78 -18.07 -6.24
N TYR A 32 7.53 -17.99 -6.65
CA TYR A 32 6.38 -18.09 -5.74
C TYR A 32 5.19 -18.78 -6.41
N ASP A 33 4.30 -19.29 -5.57
CA ASP A 33 2.95 -19.70 -5.93
C ASP A 33 1.95 -18.74 -5.29
N PHE A 34 0.83 -18.47 -5.97
CA PHE A 34 -0.30 -17.76 -5.39
C PHE A 34 -1.33 -18.75 -4.84
N THR A 35 -1.81 -18.50 -3.63
CA THR A 35 -2.91 -19.29 -3.07
C THR A 35 -4.00 -18.40 -2.48
N ARG A 36 -5.24 -18.85 -2.59
CA ARG A 36 -6.41 -18.27 -1.90
C ARG A 36 -6.82 -19.11 -0.70
N GLY A 37 -6.28 -20.30 -0.63
CA GLY A 37 -6.51 -21.23 0.46
C GLY A 37 -5.84 -20.79 1.75
N SER A 38 -5.89 -21.67 2.72
CA SER A 38 -5.24 -21.45 4.00
C SER A 38 -3.79 -21.95 4.03
N ASP A 39 -3.23 -22.40 2.92
CA ASP A 39 -1.92 -23.02 2.81
C ASP A 39 -0.78 -22.05 2.43
N TYR A 40 -1.04 -20.73 2.46
CA TYR A 40 0.03 -19.72 2.27
C TYR A 40 1.00 -19.72 3.46
N ASN A 41 2.25 -19.35 3.13
CA ASN A 41 3.32 -19.15 4.10
C ASN A 41 4.00 -17.77 3.98
N ALA A 42 3.49 -16.88 3.11
CA ALA A 42 4.00 -15.52 2.96
C ALA A 42 2.88 -14.51 2.65
N ILE A 43 3.02 -13.29 3.18
CA ILE A 43 2.18 -12.12 2.88
C ILE A 43 3.08 -10.89 2.68
N CYS A 44 2.62 -9.96 1.81
CA CYS A 44 3.41 -8.80 1.44
C CYS A 44 2.54 -7.53 1.45
N ILE A 45 2.39 -6.84 0.33
CA ILE A 45 1.73 -5.55 0.19
C ILE A 45 0.29 -5.59 0.72
N GLY A 46 -0.07 -4.55 1.48
CA GLY A 46 -1.44 -4.31 1.89
C GLY A 46 -1.69 -4.33 3.38
N SER A 47 -2.93 -4.03 3.76
CA SER A 47 -3.38 -4.03 5.17
C SER A 47 -3.87 -5.44 5.58
N ILE A 48 -3.06 -6.45 5.33
CA ILE A 48 -3.38 -7.87 5.49
C ILE A 48 -2.61 -8.57 6.61
N ALA A 49 -1.85 -7.84 7.41
CA ALA A 49 -1.08 -8.36 8.55
C ALA A 49 -1.91 -9.25 9.52
N ARG A 50 -3.22 -8.98 9.63
CA ARG A 50 -4.15 -9.81 10.42
C ARG A 50 -4.29 -11.26 9.94
N HIS A 51 -3.84 -11.54 8.71
CA HIS A 51 -3.86 -12.88 8.12
C HIS A 51 -2.57 -13.66 8.37
N ALA A 52 -1.57 -13.04 9.01
CA ALA A 52 -0.38 -13.77 9.44
C ALA A 52 -0.79 -14.94 10.35
N LYS A 53 -0.14 -16.08 10.16
CA LYS A 53 -0.25 -17.30 10.96
C LYS A 53 1.12 -17.62 11.53
N LYS A 54 1.18 -18.57 12.44
CA LYS A 54 2.47 -19.13 12.88
C LYS A 54 3.33 -19.46 11.66
N ASP A 55 4.59 -19.05 11.71
CA ASP A 55 5.62 -19.26 10.69
C ASP A 55 5.34 -18.58 9.32
N THR A 56 4.31 -17.71 9.21
CA THR A 56 4.10 -16.91 8.01
C THR A 56 5.17 -15.84 7.88
N ILE A 57 5.83 -15.76 6.73
CA ILE A 57 6.77 -14.68 6.40
C ILE A 57 5.97 -13.40 6.09
N VAL A 58 6.23 -12.34 6.82
CA VAL A 58 5.57 -11.03 6.65
C VAL A 58 6.56 -10.01 6.13
N LEU A 59 6.31 -9.48 4.94
CA LEU A 59 7.16 -8.55 4.21
C LEU A 59 6.42 -7.22 4.01
N GLY A 60 6.50 -6.32 4.97
CA GLY A 60 5.96 -4.95 4.84
C GLY A 60 4.45 -4.81 4.95
N SER A 61 3.72 -5.90 5.23
CA SER A 61 2.28 -5.80 5.48
C SER A 61 1.97 -5.05 6.77
N GLY A 62 0.86 -4.29 6.79
CA GLY A 62 0.40 -3.59 7.98
C GLY A 62 -0.99 -4.00 8.43
N PHE A 63 -1.41 -3.52 9.60
CA PHE A 63 -2.77 -3.73 10.09
C PHE A 63 -3.76 -2.72 9.48
N MET A 64 -4.99 -3.19 9.21
CA MET A 64 -6.10 -2.33 8.79
C MET A 64 -6.63 -1.48 9.95
N SER A 65 -6.61 -2.04 11.15
CA SER A 65 -7.10 -1.45 12.39
C SER A 65 -6.26 -1.93 13.55
N ILE A 66 -6.12 -1.08 14.57
CA ILE A 66 -5.42 -1.45 15.80
C ILE A 66 -6.09 -2.62 16.52
N LYS A 67 -7.39 -2.85 16.27
CA LYS A 67 -8.17 -3.96 16.85
C LYS A 67 -7.98 -5.31 16.15
N ASN A 68 -7.27 -5.35 15.02
CA ASN A 68 -7.05 -6.61 14.29
C ASN A 68 -6.25 -7.60 15.15
N PRO A 69 -6.46 -8.93 14.97
CA PRO A 69 -5.62 -9.94 15.61
C PRO A 69 -4.17 -9.82 15.16
N CYS A 70 -3.26 -10.24 16.03
CA CYS A 70 -1.82 -10.20 15.81
C CYS A 70 -1.20 -11.55 16.18
N GLU A 71 -0.69 -12.29 15.20
CA GLU A 71 0.03 -13.55 15.39
C GLU A 71 1.50 -13.29 15.64
N THR A 72 1.96 -13.41 16.88
CA THR A 72 3.34 -13.07 17.26
C THR A 72 4.38 -14.11 16.86
N LYS A 73 3.96 -15.33 16.50
CA LYS A 73 4.85 -16.44 16.08
C LYS A 73 5.06 -16.49 14.57
N ALA A 74 4.58 -15.50 13.81
CA ALA A 74 4.94 -15.32 12.42
C ALA A 74 6.38 -14.80 12.29
N ASP A 75 7.00 -15.00 11.13
CA ASP A 75 8.31 -14.45 10.78
C ASP A 75 8.14 -13.02 10.25
N TRP A 76 8.09 -12.05 11.15
CA TRP A 76 7.93 -10.64 10.84
C TRP A 76 9.25 -10.02 10.38
N ARG A 77 9.58 -10.12 9.11
CA ARG A 77 10.81 -9.53 8.55
C ARG A 77 10.81 -8.03 8.71
N PHE A 78 9.75 -7.37 8.25
CA PHE A 78 9.45 -5.96 8.50
C PHE A 78 7.96 -5.71 8.32
N VAL A 79 7.49 -4.53 8.74
CA VAL A 79 6.09 -4.11 8.68
C VAL A 79 5.96 -2.76 8.01
N ARG A 80 4.73 -2.43 7.58
CA ARG A 80 4.45 -1.17 6.85
C ARG A 80 4.85 0.08 7.61
N GLY A 81 4.63 0.13 8.91
CA GLY A 81 4.88 1.35 9.65
C GLY A 81 5.00 1.17 11.15
N PRO A 82 5.32 2.28 11.88
CA PRO A 82 5.58 2.25 13.32
C PRO A 82 4.39 1.77 14.15
N ARG A 83 3.14 2.02 13.71
CA ARG A 83 1.94 1.56 14.43
C ARG A 83 1.77 0.05 14.35
N SER A 84 2.05 -0.53 13.19
CA SER A 84 2.07 -1.98 13.01
C SER A 84 3.18 -2.62 13.84
N LYS A 85 4.37 -2.00 13.89
CA LYS A 85 5.49 -2.41 14.73
C LYS A 85 5.12 -2.38 16.20
N ALA A 86 4.67 -1.23 16.71
CA ALA A 86 4.29 -1.06 18.11
C ALA A 86 3.19 -2.04 18.55
N LYS A 87 2.20 -2.29 17.66
CA LYS A 87 1.18 -3.30 17.93
C LYS A 87 1.77 -4.70 18.06
N LEU A 88 2.65 -5.11 17.16
CA LEU A 88 3.30 -6.41 17.21
C LEU A 88 4.11 -6.56 18.50
N GLU A 89 4.93 -5.57 18.83
CA GLU A 89 5.80 -5.56 20.02
C GLU A 89 5.00 -5.57 21.33
N SER A 90 3.88 -4.83 21.38
CA SER A 90 3.00 -4.83 22.57
C SER A 90 2.36 -6.20 22.85
N HIS A 91 2.34 -7.10 21.86
CA HIS A 91 1.89 -8.50 22.01
C HIS A 91 3.07 -9.49 22.17
N GLY A 92 4.31 -9.00 22.31
CA GLY A 92 5.53 -9.81 22.50
C GLY A 92 6.15 -10.35 21.22
N GLY A 93 5.70 -9.90 20.04
CA GLY A 93 6.37 -10.19 18.76
C GLY A 93 7.59 -9.30 18.53
N LYS A 94 8.37 -9.62 17.49
CA LYS A 94 9.56 -8.86 17.08
C LYS A 94 9.57 -8.67 15.58
N THR A 95 10.13 -7.56 15.11
CA THR A 95 10.35 -7.24 13.69
C THR A 95 11.58 -6.34 13.54
N SER A 96 12.00 -6.08 12.33
CA SER A 96 13.08 -5.13 12.03
C SER A 96 12.74 -3.69 12.48
N GLU A 97 13.79 -2.87 12.64
CA GLU A 97 13.65 -1.41 12.78
C GLU A 97 13.21 -0.74 11.48
N VAL A 98 13.47 -1.37 10.33
CA VAL A 98 13.03 -0.88 9.03
C VAL A 98 11.52 -1.03 8.91
N VAL A 99 10.86 0.05 8.52
CA VAL A 99 9.42 0.08 8.23
C VAL A 99 9.18 0.69 6.85
N GLY A 100 8.14 0.25 6.19
CA GLY A 100 7.72 0.76 4.87
C GLY A 100 6.74 -0.19 4.19
N ASP A 101 5.84 0.36 3.38
CA ASP A 101 5.04 -0.49 2.49
C ASP A 101 5.89 -0.88 1.27
N PRO A 102 5.95 -2.16 0.87
CA PRO A 102 6.74 -2.55 -0.30
C PRO A 102 6.31 -1.89 -1.63
N ALA A 103 5.11 -1.33 -1.69
CA ALA A 103 4.70 -0.53 -2.85
C ALA A 103 5.52 0.77 -3.01
N LEU A 104 6.28 1.19 -1.99
CA LEU A 104 7.28 2.26 -2.11
C LEU A 104 8.43 1.91 -3.06
N LEU A 105 8.62 0.63 -3.37
CA LEU A 105 9.62 0.16 -4.35
C LEU A 105 9.16 0.30 -5.81
N LEU A 106 7.97 0.82 -6.09
CA LEU A 106 7.42 1.01 -7.44
C LEU A 106 8.42 1.63 -8.43
N PRO A 107 9.19 2.69 -8.08
CA PRO A 107 10.14 3.29 -9.02
C PRO A 107 11.25 2.37 -9.50
N MET A 108 11.54 1.27 -8.79
CA MET A 108 12.57 0.30 -9.19
C MET A 108 12.14 -0.55 -10.41
N PHE A 109 10.83 -0.73 -10.62
CA PHE A 109 10.31 -1.63 -11.65
C PHE A 109 9.18 -1.04 -12.52
N CYS A 110 8.92 0.25 -12.38
CA CYS A 110 7.93 0.94 -13.20
C CYS A 110 8.32 2.41 -13.39
N ASP A 111 8.73 2.76 -14.59
CA ASP A 111 9.12 4.14 -14.93
C ASP A 111 7.95 5.10 -14.87
N GLU A 112 8.24 6.37 -14.56
CA GLU A 112 7.27 7.46 -14.58
C GLU A 112 6.81 7.80 -16.01
N SER A 113 5.57 8.25 -16.12
CA SER A 113 5.02 8.85 -17.32
C SER A 113 5.25 10.37 -17.36
N LYS A 114 5.12 10.97 -18.54
CA LYS A 114 5.08 12.44 -18.66
C LYS A 114 3.84 13.00 -17.98
N LYS A 115 4.00 14.12 -17.26
CA LYS A 115 2.89 14.80 -16.58
C LYS A 115 1.87 15.32 -17.60
N LYS A 116 0.59 15.01 -17.35
CA LYS A 116 -0.56 15.40 -18.19
C LYS A 116 -1.61 16.18 -17.39
N TYR A 117 -1.69 15.93 -16.08
CA TYR A 117 -2.71 16.48 -15.20
C TYR A 117 -2.04 17.19 -14.01
N ASP A 118 -2.59 18.33 -13.60
CA ASP A 118 -2.10 19.01 -12.41
C ASP A 118 -2.50 18.26 -11.14
N VAL A 119 -3.75 17.81 -11.07
CA VAL A 119 -4.28 17.06 -9.93
C VAL A 119 -5.03 15.82 -10.39
N GLY A 120 -4.70 14.67 -9.81
CA GLY A 120 -5.47 13.43 -9.93
C GLY A 120 -6.23 13.13 -8.64
N ILE A 121 -7.48 12.63 -8.77
CA ILE A 121 -8.26 12.14 -7.63
C ILE A 121 -8.27 10.62 -7.65
N ILE A 122 -7.83 10.00 -6.55
CA ILE A 122 -7.82 8.55 -6.39
C ILE A 122 -8.75 8.15 -5.24
N PRO A 123 -10.03 7.88 -5.52
CA PRO A 123 -10.96 7.41 -4.50
C PRO A 123 -10.67 5.96 -4.11
N HIS A 124 -11.15 5.55 -2.93
CA HIS A 124 -11.28 4.13 -2.61
C HIS A 124 -12.12 3.43 -3.70
N VAL A 125 -11.81 2.20 -4.03
CA VAL A 125 -12.44 1.47 -5.16
C VAL A 125 -13.98 1.44 -5.09
N SER A 126 -14.56 1.43 -3.89
CA SER A 126 -16.01 1.48 -3.69
C SER A 126 -16.63 2.86 -3.94
N GLN A 127 -15.82 3.91 -4.02
CA GLN A 127 -16.25 5.31 -4.17
C GLN A 127 -16.01 5.85 -5.60
N TYR A 128 -15.45 5.02 -6.49
CA TYR A 128 -15.02 5.49 -7.81
C TYR A 128 -16.12 6.14 -8.64
N ASN A 129 -17.27 5.48 -8.78
CA ASN A 129 -18.36 6.02 -9.61
C ASN A 129 -18.88 7.34 -9.04
N TRP A 130 -19.08 7.38 -7.74
CA TRP A 130 -19.47 8.61 -7.03
C TRP A 130 -18.46 9.73 -7.24
N ALA A 131 -17.16 9.47 -7.03
CA ALA A 131 -16.13 10.49 -7.20
C ALA A 131 -16.03 11.01 -8.64
N LYS A 132 -16.25 10.14 -9.63
CA LYS A 132 -16.27 10.54 -11.04
C LYS A 132 -17.43 11.49 -11.36
N GLU A 133 -18.57 11.33 -10.69
CA GLU A 133 -19.73 12.21 -10.83
C GLU A 133 -19.53 13.55 -10.09
N GLN A 134 -18.92 13.51 -8.89
CA GLN A 134 -18.70 14.70 -8.07
C GLN A 134 -17.56 15.60 -8.57
N PHE A 135 -16.55 15.01 -9.23
CA PHE A 135 -15.34 15.71 -9.67
C PHE A 135 -15.10 15.58 -11.18
N PRO A 136 -16.05 16.02 -12.03
CA PRO A 136 -15.98 15.81 -13.49
C PRO A 136 -14.79 16.54 -14.15
N ASP A 137 -14.29 17.62 -13.54
CA ASP A 137 -13.19 18.42 -14.06
C ASP A 137 -11.81 17.87 -13.66
N TYR A 138 -11.77 16.85 -12.81
CA TYR A 138 -10.53 16.21 -12.36
C TYR A 138 -10.27 14.89 -13.10
N HIS A 139 -9.00 14.53 -13.20
CA HIS A 139 -8.63 13.18 -13.64
C HIS A 139 -8.88 12.17 -12.51
N VAL A 140 -10.02 11.48 -12.54
CA VAL A 140 -10.40 10.50 -11.51
C VAL A 140 -9.89 9.12 -11.87
N ILE A 141 -8.95 8.59 -11.07
CA ILE A 141 -8.24 7.35 -11.31
C ILE A 141 -8.91 6.17 -10.58
N ASN A 142 -9.23 5.11 -11.32
CA ASN A 142 -9.80 3.89 -10.76
C ASN A 142 -8.71 2.89 -10.36
N LEU A 143 -8.59 2.57 -9.09
CA LEU A 143 -7.65 1.54 -8.61
C LEU A 143 -8.15 0.09 -8.75
N LYS A 144 -9.34 -0.12 -9.30
CA LYS A 144 -9.82 -1.45 -9.69
C LYS A 144 -9.14 -1.85 -10.99
N THR A 145 -8.13 -2.68 -10.92
CA THR A 145 -7.28 -3.05 -12.06
C THR A 145 -6.67 -4.43 -11.91
N LYS A 146 -6.38 -5.08 -13.05
CA LYS A 146 -5.51 -6.25 -13.15
C LYS A 146 -4.10 -5.88 -13.58
N ASN A 147 -3.92 -4.68 -14.14
CA ASN A 147 -2.63 -4.19 -14.62
C ASN A 147 -2.12 -3.08 -13.69
N ALA A 148 -1.39 -3.49 -12.65
CA ALA A 148 -0.86 -2.57 -11.65
C ALA A 148 0.15 -1.57 -12.28
N LEU A 149 1.00 -2.02 -13.20
CA LEU A 149 2.02 -1.14 -13.79
C LEU A 149 1.41 -0.06 -14.67
N ALA A 150 0.39 -0.39 -15.48
CA ALA A 150 -0.33 0.63 -16.25
C ALA A 150 -1.02 1.65 -15.32
N LYS A 151 -1.52 1.19 -14.16
CA LYS A 151 -2.15 2.07 -13.19
C LYS A 151 -1.12 2.93 -12.45
N ALA A 152 0.06 2.41 -12.12
CA ALA A 152 1.16 3.20 -11.58
C ALA A 152 1.57 4.31 -12.56
N LYS A 153 1.70 4.00 -13.85
CA LYS A 153 1.98 4.99 -14.90
C LYS A 153 0.91 6.08 -14.97
N GLU A 154 -0.37 5.72 -14.89
CA GLU A 154 -1.49 6.69 -14.86
C GLU A 154 -1.41 7.62 -13.64
N ILE A 155 -1.03 7.10 -12.46
CA ILE A 155 -0.80 7.92 -11.26
C ILE A 155 0.34 8.92 -11.50
N THR A 156 1.43 8.46 -12.13
CA THR A 156 2.58 9.33 -12.41
C THR A 156 2.31 10.39 -13.49
N GLU A 157 1.23 10.32 -14.23
CA GLU A 157 0.77 11.37 -15.14
C GLU A 157 0.27 12.63 -14.42
N CYS A 158 0.02 12.55 -13.11
CA CYS A 158 -0.43 13.67 -12.29
C CYS A 158 0.75 14.36 -11.58
N ARG A 159 0.67 15.70 -11.41
CA ARG A 159 1.65 16.49 -10.63
C ARG A 159 1.41 16.34 -9.13
N SER A 160 0.16 16.14 -8.73
CA SER A 160 -0.25 15.92 -7.34
C SER A 160 -1.47 14.98 -7.28
N ILE A 161 -1.67 14.34 -6.13
CA ILE A 161 -2.73 13.36 -5.92
C ILE A 161 -3.56 13.73 -4.68
N ILE A 162 -4.90 13.72 -4.85
CA ILE A 162 -5.86 13.75 -3.73
C ILE A 162 -6.44 12.34 -3.62
N SER A 163 -6.36 11.72 -2.43
CA SER A 163 -6.78 10.32 -2.35
C SER A 163 -7.44 9.92 -1.03
N SER A 164 -8.51 9.14 -1.13
CA SER A 164 -9.09 8.37 -0.03
C SER A 164 -8.62 6.90 -0.04
N SER A 165 -7.73 6.53 -0.97
CA SER A 165 -7.15 5.20 -1.05
C SER A 165 -5.71 5.17 -0.54
N LEU A 166 -5.42 4.27 0.42
CA LEU A 166 -4.06 4.13 0.95
C LEU A 166 -3.02 3.89 -0.14
N HIS A 167 -3.24 2.94 -1.04
CA HIS A 167 -2.27 2.65 -2.10
C HIS A 167 -2.19 3.72 -3.19
N GLY A 168 -3.21 4.58 -3.33
CA GLY A 168 -3.11 5.79 -4.15
C GLY A 168 -2.10 6.78 -3.57
N ILE A 169 -2.13 6.95 -2.24
CA ILE A 169 -1.17 7.80 -1.51
C ILE A 169 0.23 7.19 -1.54
N ILE A 170 0.37 5.89 -1.23
CA ILE A 170 1.67 5.20 -1.21
C ILE A 170 2.34 5.28 -2.59
N ALA A 171 1.60 5.02 -3.66
CA ALA A 171 2.13 5.09 -5.02
C ALA A 171 2.57 6.52 -5.38
N ALA A 172 1.81 7.55 -5.01
CA ALA A 172 2.23 8.94 -5.20
C ALA A 172 3.53 9.24 -4.45
N HIS A 173 3.61 8.90 -3.16
CA HIS A 173 4.80 9.09 -2.35
C HIS A 173 6.01 8.30 -2.86
N ALA A 174 5.82 7.09 -3.42
CA ALA A 174 6.88 6.29 -4.02
C ALA A 174 7.61 7.06 -5.14
N TYR A 175 6.88 7.85 -5.93
CA TYR A 175 7.42 8.69 -7.00
C TYR A 175 7.66 10.15 -6.57
N ASN A 176 7.69 10.43 -5.27
CA ASN A 176 7.83 11.78 -4.74
C ASN A 176 6.78 12.77 -5.30
N ILE A 177 5.59 12.26 -5.62
CA ILE A 177 4.44 13.06 -6.04
C ILE A 177 3.69 13.51 -4.78
N PRO A 178 3.46 14.82 -4.59
CA PRO A 178 2.71 15.32 -3.45
C PRO A 178 1.32 14.72 -3.37
N ALA A 179 0.96 14.17 -2.18
CA ALA A 179 -0.34 13.55 -1.98
C ALA A 179 -1.08 14.14 -0.78
N ALA A 180 -2.39 14.34 -0.93
CA ALA A 180 -3.30 14.78 0.11
C ALA A 180 -4.25 13.65 0.50
N TYR A 181 -4.36 13.38 1.81
CA TYR A 181 -5.30 12.42 2.35
C TYR A 181 -6.68 13.07 2.57
N VAL A 182 -7.70 12.50 1.94
CA VAL A 182 -9.09 12.91 2.11
C VAL A 182 -9.98 11.75 2.55
N GLU A 183 -11.06 12.04 3.24
CA GLU A 183 -12.16 11.10 3.46
C GLU A 183 -13.43 11.68 2.83
N PHE A 184 -14.00 10.95 1.90
CA PHE A 184 -15.29 11.30 1.32
C PHE A 184 -16.45 10.88 2.24
N GLU A 185 -17.61 11.52 2.11
CA GLU A 185 -18.79 11.31 2.95
C GLU A 185 -19.25 9.86 3.05
N LEU A 186 -19.03 9.07 2.01
CA LEU A 186 -19.38 7.63 1.99
C LEU A 186 -18.58 6.77 2.98
N GLY A 187 -17.55 7.34 3.63
CA GLY A 187 -16.68 6.64 4.55
C GLY A 187 -15.92 5.48 3.89
N ILE A 188 -14.91 4.99 4.57
CA ILE A 188 -14.14 3.78 4.21
C ILE A 188 -13.98 2.89 5.45
N LYS A 189 -13.81 1.58 5.23
CA LYS A 189 -13.56 0.64 6.32
C LYS A 189 -12.22 0.92 7.01
N GLY A 190 -12.23 0.84 8.35
CA GLY A 190 -11.05 0.99 9.19
C GLY A 190 -11.19 2.15 10.17
N ASP A 191 -10.23 2.27 11.07
CA ASP A 191 -10.15 3.28 12.11
C ASP A 191 -9.07 4.36 11.83
N GLY A 192 -8.62 4.48 10.59
CA GLY A 192 -7.57 5.40 10.19
C GLY A 192 -6.14 4.87 10.43
N THR A 193 -5.96 3.81 11.22
CA THR A 193 -4.64 3.24 11.56
C THR A 193 -3.75 3.05 10.35
N LYS A 194 -4.28 2.50 9.24
CA LYS A 194 -3.50 2.20 8.03
C LYS A 194 -2.87 3.44 7.39
N PHE A 195 -3.55 4.59 7.42
CA PHE A 195 -3.02 5.84 6.86
C PHE A 195 -1.93 6.41 7.77
N GLN A 196 -2.20 6.50 9.06
CA GLN A 196 -1.22 7.00 10.01
C GLN A 196 0.04 6.13 10.03
N ASP A 197 -0.11 4.81 9.96
CA ASP A 197 0.99 3.85 9.90
C ASP A 197 1.91 4.10 8.68
N HIS A 198 1.33 4.39 7.50
CA HIS A 198 2.11 4.75 6.31
C HIS A 198 2.75 6.14 6.44
N TYR A 199 1.98 7.16 6.83
CA TYR A 199 2.54 8.51 6.93
C TYR A 199 3.70 8.57 7.93
N GLU A 200 3.56 7.94 9.08
CA GLU A 200 4.62 7.86 10.08
C GLU A 200 5.85 7.09 9.59
N SER A 201 5.68 6.09 8.69
CA SER A 201 6.82 5.36 8.10
C SER A 201 7.68 6.21 7.16
N ILE A 202 7.16 7.32 6.68
CA ILE A 202 7.86 8.28 5.81
C ILE A 202 8.13 9.63 6.51
N GLY A 203 8.07 9.65 7.86
CA GLY A 203 8.38 10.82 8.68
C GLY A 203 7.28 11.89 8.76
N LEU A 204 6.04 11.56 8.43
CA LEU A 204 4.91 12.49 8.38
C LEU A 204 3.80 12.11 9.39
N LYS A 205 2.83 13.00 9.55
CA LYS A 205 1.55 12.72 10.20
C LYS A 205 0.43 12.69 9.16
N ALA A 206 -0.48 11.73 9.25
CA ALA A 206 -1.66 11.71 8.41
C ALA A 206 -2.65 12.78 8.90
N GLU A 207 -2.78 13.84 8.13
CA GLU A 207 -3.79 14.87 8.33
C GLU A 207 -4.86 14.74 7.25
N LYS A 208 -6.13 14.74 7.67
CA LYS A 208 -7.25 14.77 6.73
C LYS A 208 -7.39 16.18 6.18
N SER A 209 -7.65 16.25 4.89
CA SER A 209 -7.96 17.49 4.18
C SER A 209 -9.24 17.32 3.34
N THR A 210 -9.64 18.36 2.64
CA THR A 210 -10.73 18.31 1.65
C THR A 210 -10.19 18.43 0.23
N VAL A 211 -11.03 18.27 -0.76
CA VAL A 211 -10.64 18.46 -2.17
C VAL A 211 -10.42 19.95 -2.47
N GLU A 212 -11.15 20.82 -1.79
CA GLU A 212 -11.09 22.29 -1.93
C GLU A 212 -9.87 22.90 -1.23
N ASP A 213 -9.41 22.26 -0.13
CA ASP A 213 -8.22 22.66 0.63
C ASP A 213 -7.29 21.46 0.87
N PRO A 214 -6.62 20.95 -0.19
CA PRO A 214 -5.80 19.75 -0.08
C PRO A 214 -4.45 20.06 0.58
N LYS A 215 -4.12 19.33 1.64
CA LYS A 215 -2.82 19.41 2.31
C LYS A 215 -1.86 18.42 1.69
N PHE A 216 -1.20 18.83 0.63
CA PHE A 216 -0.22 18.01 -0.08
C PHE A 216 1.05 17.82 0.73
N THR A 217 1.52 16.60 0.81
CA THR A 217 2.75 16.19 1.49
C THR A 217 3.55 15.25 0.64
N THR A 218 4.87 15.29 0.83
CA THR A 218 5.83 14.27 0.38
C THR A 218 6.66 13.87 1.59
N GLY A 219 6.99 12.60 1.70
CA GLY A 219 7.83 12.11 2.81
C GLY A 219 9.16 11.58 2.30
N SER A 220 9.98 11.12 3.22
CA SER A 220 11.24 10.47 2.92
C SER A 220 11.27 9.04 3.47
N PHE A 221 11.87 8.13 2.72
CA PHE A 221 12.06 6.73 3.10
C PHE A 221 13.31 6.18 2.43
N ASP A 222 13.86 5.14 3.00
CA ASP A 222 15.05 4.47 2.47
C ASP A 222 14.60 3.26 1.63
N MET A 223 14.55 3.46 0.31
CA MET A 223 14.11 2.45 -0.65
C MET A 223 15.03 1.21 -0.62
N GLU A 224 16.35 1.42 -0.49
CA GLU A 224 17.33 0.33 -0.51
C GLU A 224 17.17 -0.58 0.70
N LYS A 225 16.97 -0.02 1.89
CA LYS A 225 16.72 -0.85 3.10
C LYS A 225 15.45 -1.70 2.98
N ILE A 226 14.41 -1.21 2.32
CA ILE A 226 13.21 -2.01 2.05
C ILE A 226 13.51 -3.09 1.01
N ALA A 227 14.25 -2.76 -0.05
CA ALA A 227 14.61 -3.67 -1.14
C ALA A 227 15.49 -4.85 -0.67
N ASP A 228 16.38 -4.62 0.31
CA ASP A 228 17.27 -5.66 0.84
C ASP A 228 16.50 -6.87 1.38
N PHE A 229 15.33 -6.67 2.00
CA PHE A 229 14.49 -7.80 2.44
C PHE A 229 13.99 -8.71 1.33
N PHE A 230 13.95 -8.22 0.09
CA PHE A 230 13.56 -9.00 -1.09
C PHE A 230 14.78 -9.63 -1.79
N ARG A 231 15.95 -9.01 -1.70
CA ARG A 231 17.20 -9.57 -2.21
C ARG A 231 17.67 -10.78 -1.39
N ASP A 232 17.33 -10.80 -0.10
CA ASP A 232 17.73 -11.85 0.86
C ASP A 232 16.68 -13.01 0.96
N LEU A 233 15.70 -13.07 0.04
CA LEU A 233 14.63 -14.07 0.04
C LEU A 233 14.93 -15.20 -0.93
#